data_5e4434b74f51d0c6c9ed7b7cf1ceb42b
#
_entry.id   5e4434b74f51d0c6c9ed7b7cf1ceb42b
#
_cell.length_a   1.000
_cell.length_b   1.000
_cell.length_c   1.000
_cell.angle_alpha   90.00
_cell.angle_beta   90.00
_cell.angle_gamma   90.00
#
_symmetry.space_group_name_H-M   'P 1'
#
loop_
_entity.id
_entity.type
_entity.pdbx_description
1 polymer ?
#
loop_
_entity_poly.entity_id
_entity_poly.type
_entity_poly.pdbx_seq_one_letter_code
_entity_poly.pdbx_strand_id
1 'polypeptide(L)'
;IHLGKDFKLKFGENDLTLDQGFMSVGGKLPAAHDLVTPELDVFKLPKGVRKIIYTVPSLDTPVCETQIKQLSESLTHEDVSTTKYYVISIDTPFAQSRFIKENNISPKIQFVSDYANHRFMIETGLRIIELNLFARSVIECDETDTVLNVTIPVDITHIP
;
A
#
# COMPACT_ATOMS: atom_id res chain seq x y z
N ILE A 1 3.36 -7.91 -14.71
CA ILE A 1 2.03 -7.33 -14.72
C ILE A 1 2.10 -5.94 -15.33
N HIS A 2 1.15 -5.63 -16.18
CA HIS A 2 1.05 -4.31 -16.80
C HIS A 2 -0.04 -3.51 -16.10
N LEU A 3 0.36 -2.43 -15.45
CA LEU A 3 -0.57 -1.49 -14.84
C LEU A 3 -0.98 -0.44 -15.87
N GLY A 4 -2.06 0.27 -15.60
CA GLY A 4 -2.58 1.30 -16.45
C GLY A 4 -3.99 1.01 -16.92
N LYS A 5 -4.46 1.74 -17.93
CA LYS A 5 -5.87 1.74 -18.37
C LYS A 5 -6.40 0.37 -18.77
N ASP A 6 -5.54 -0.52 -19.22
CA ASP A 6 -5.95 -1.85 -19.69
C ASP A 6 -6.08 -2.86 -18.55
N PHE A 7 -5.67 -2.51 -17.34
CA PHE A 7 -5.81 -3.39 -16.18
C PHE A 7 -7.27 -3.41 -15.73
N LYS A 8 -7.87 -4.60 -15.70
CA LYS A 8 -9.28 -4.77 -15.32
C LYS A 8 -9.43 -4.84 -13.82
N LEU A 9 -10.13 -3.87 -13.27
CA LEU A 9 -10.37 -3.74 -11.84
C LEU A 9 -11.85 -3.47 -11.59
N LYS A 10 -12.37 -3.92 -10.44
CA LYS A 10 -13.78 -3.75 -10.09
C LYS A 10 -13.97 -3.34 -8.63
N PHE A 11 -15.07 -2.66 -8.39
CA PHE A 11 -15.67 -2.51 -7.06
C PHE A 11 -17.07 -3.11 -7.14
N GLY A 12 -17.20 -4.39 -6.73
CA GLY A 12 -18.42 -5.15 -6.94
C GLY A 12 -18.75 -5.27 -8.42
N GLU A 13 -19.87 -4.70 -8.86
CA GLU A 13 -20.28 -4.71 -10.26
C GLU A 13 -19.77 -3.52 -11.08
N ASN A 14 -19.12 -2.55 -10.43
CA ASN A 14 -18.64 -1.35 -11.09
C ASN A 14 -17.23 -1.54 -11.63
N ASP A 15 -17.04 -1.24 -12.90
CA ASP A 15 -15.71 -1.26 -13.52
C ASP A 15 -14.89 -0.04 -13.07
N LEU A 16 -13.62 -0.27 -12.76
CA LEU A 16 -12.69 0.77 -12.35
C LEU A 16 -11.48 0.79 -13.29
N THR A 17 -10.82 1.95 -13.36
CA THR A 17 -9.68 2.17 -14.23
C THR A 17 -8.47 2.61 -13.39
N LEU A 18 -7.33 1.94 -13.59
CA LEU A 18 -6.07 2.39 -13.01
C LEU A 18 -5.46 3.48 -13.88
N ASP A 19 -4.85 4.46 -13.22
CA ASP A 19 -4.07 5.49 -13.90
C ASP A 19 -2.77 4.89 -14.43
N GLN A 20 -2.15 5.57 -15.38
CA GLN A 20 -0.86 5.15 -15.90
C GLN A 20 0.25 5.58 -14.95
N GLY A 21 1.09 4.62 -14.53
CA GLY A 21 2.23 4.87 -13.66
C GLY A 21 3.51 4.30 -14.24
N PHE A 22 4.56 4.31 -13.43
CA PHE A 22 5.90 3.92 -13.86
C PHE A 22 6.38 2.60 -13.27
N MET A 23 5.63 2.02 -12.33
CA MET A 23 6.04 0.79 -11.67
C MET A 23 5.80 -0.41 -12.59
N SER A 24 6.78 -1.30 -12.65
CA SER A 24 6.66 -2.57 -13.37
C SER A 24 7.45 -3.64 -12.62
N VAL A 25 7.02 -4.91 -12.76
CA VAL A 25 7.79 -6.04 -12.24
C VAL A 25 9.13 -6.12 -12.96
N GLY A 26 10.21 -6.23 -12.20
CA GLY A 26 11.58 -6.19 -12.72
C GLY A 26 12.18 -4.79 -12.77
N GLY A 27 11.36 -3.74 -12.65
CA GLY A 27 11.83 -2.37 -12.56
C GLY A 27 12.03 -1.92 -11.12
N LYS A 28 12.44 -0.67 -10.95
CA LYS A 28 12.66 -0.10 -9.61
C LYS A 28 11.36 0.44 -9.04
N LEU A 29 11.22 0.32 -7.72
CA LEU A 29 10.13 0.96 -7.00
C LEU A 29 10.27 2.47 -7.14
N PRO A 30 9.19 3.21 -7.51
CA PRO A 30 9.26 4.67 -7.58
C PRO A 30 9.70 5.26 -6.25
N ALA A 31 10.55 6.30 -6.32
CA ALA A 31 10.96 7.01 -5.12
C ALA A 31 9.73 7.71 -4.52
N ALA A 32 9.46 7.41 -3.26
CA ALA A 32 8.32 7.99 -2.57
C ALA A 32 8.76 9.26 -1.84
N HIS A 33 8.24 10.40 -2.29
CA HIS A 33 8.41 11.67 -1.63
C HIS A 33 7.10 12.06 -0.94
N ASP A 34 7.19 12.91 0.07
CA ASP A 34 6.02 13.48 0.76
C ASP A 34 5.18 12.45 1.53
N LEU A 35 5.72 11.28 1.84
CA LEU A 35 5.08 10.35 2.76
C LEU A 35 5.22 10.85 4.20
N VAL A 36 4.17 10.65 5.00
CA VAL A 36 4.10 11.16 6.37
C VAL A 36 3.71 10.01 7.30
N THR A 37 4.41 9.90 8.43
CA THR A 37 4.09 8.91 9.46
C THR A 37 2.83 9.29 10.24
N PRO A 38 2.23 8.36 11.01
CA PRO A 38 1.12 8.72 11.90
C PRO A 38 1.48 9.80 12.93
N GLU A 39 2.77 9.98 13.23
CA GLU A 39 3.28 11.02 14.13
C GLU A 39 3.57 12.34 13.43
N LEU A 40 3.22 12.46 12.15
CA LEU A 40 3.39 13.66 11.31
C LEU A 40 4.84 13.96 10.91
N ASP A 41 5.71 12.94 10.95
CA ASP A 41 7.09 13.08 10.48
C ASP A 41 7.19 12.71 9.00
N VAL A 42 8.01 13.41 8.26
CA VAL A 42 8.33 13.04 6.88
C VAL A 42 9.03 11.70 6.87
N PHE A 43 8.59 10.81 5.99
CA PHE A 43 9.11 9.45 5.89
C PHE A 43 9.61 9.15 4.47
N LYS A 44 10.76 8.50 4.40
CA LYS A 44 11.28 7.96 3.13
C LYS A 44 11.43 6.45 3.28
N LEU A 45 10.96 5.70 2.28
CA LEU A 45 11.16 4.27 2.27
C LEU A 45 12.67 3.96 2.27
N PRO A 46 13.15 3.12 3.20
CA PRO A 46 14.58 2.85 3.29
C PRO A 46 15.06 2.06 2.08
N LYS A 47 16.32 2.30 1.70
CA LYS A 47 17.00 1.51 0.66
C LYS A 47 17.81 0.40 1.32
N GLY A 48 18.12 -0.64 0.56
CA GLY A 48 18.98 -1.71 1.04
C GLY A 48 18.30 -2.75 1.93
N VAL A 49 16.97 -2.71 2.03
CA VAL A 49 16.18 -3.69 2.78
C VAL A 49 15.05 -4.23 1.92
N ARG A 50 14.76 -5.52 2.11
CA ARG A 50 13.60 -6.14 1.49
C ARG A 50 12.33 -5.52 2.08
N LYS A 51 11.35 -5.22 1.21
CA LYS A 51 10.11 -4.55 1.61
C LYS A 51 8.89 -5.28 1.07
N ILE A 52 7.85 -5.35 1.88
CA ILE A 52 6.52 -5.75 1.44
C ILE A 52 5.59 -4.59 1.77
N ILE A 53 4.97 -4.02 0.74
CA ILE A 53 4.14 -2.83 0.85
C ILE A 53 2.71 -3.18 0.53
N TYR A 54 1.82 -2.93 1.47
CA TYR A 54 0.37 -3.06 1.30
C TYR A 54 -0.20 -1.68 1.00
N THR A 55 -0.85 -1.53 -0.16
CA THR A 55 -1.64 -0.33 -0.44
C THR A 55 -3.11 -0.68 -0.29
N VAL A 56 -3.87 0.22 0.30
CA VAL A 56 -5.29 0.00 0.56
C VAL A 56 -6.09 1.24 0.17
N PRO A 57 -7.34 1.05 -0.32
CA PRO A 57 -8.20 2.19 -0.68
C PRO A 57 -8.51 3.09 0.52
N SER A 58 -8.84 2.52 1.66
CA SER A 58 -9.06 3.25 2.90
C SER A 58 -9.08 2.27 4.07
N LEU A 59 -8.44 2.65 5.17
CA LEU A 59 -8.50 1.87 6.41
C LEU A 59 -9.89 1.90 7.05
N ASP A 60 -10.72 2.84 6.64
CA ASP A 60 -12.09 2.99 7.14
C ASP A 60 -13.09 2.13 6.34
N THR A 61 -12.68 0.92 5.93
CA THR A 61 -13.52 -0.07 5.26
C THR A 61 -13.32 -1.43 5.90
N PRO A 62 -14.38 -2.27 5.95
CA PRO A 62 -14.27 -3.59 6.59
C PRO A 62 -13.22 -4.51 5.97
N VAL A 63 -13.07 -4.47 4.64
CA VAL A 63 -12.13 -5.34 3.92
C VAL A 63 -10.69 -4.94 4.26
N CYS A 64 -10.37 -3.65 4.22
CA CYS A 64 -9.03 -3.17 4.56
C CYS A 64 -8.70 -3.44 6.02
N GLU A 65 -9.65 -3.20 6.92
CA GLU A 65 -9.49 -3.49 8.34
C GLU A 65 -9.17 -4.98 8.55
N THR A 66 -9.94 -5.88 7.95
CA THR A 66 -9.73 -7.31 8.07
C THR A 66 -8.36 -7.72 7.53
N GLN A 67 -7.98 -7.23 6.36
CA GLN A 67 -6.69 -7.54 5.74
C GLN A 67 -5.51 -7.14 6.64
N ILE A 68 -5.54 -5.92 7.16
CA ILE A 68 -4.42 -5.42 7.97
C ILE A 68 -4.37 -6.08 9.35
N LYS A 69 -5.52 -6.40 9.92
CA LYS A 69 -5.56 -7.16 11.18
C LYS A 69 -4.98 -8.56 11.00
N GLN A 70 -5.29 -9.24 9.89
CA GLN A 70 -4.71 -10.54 9.57
C GLN A 70 -3.19 -10.45 9.41
N LEU A 71 -2.70 -9.42 8.71
CA LEU A 71 -1.27 -9.18 8.58
C LEU A 71 -0.62 -8.97 9.95
N SER A 72 -1.22 -8.12 10.78
CA SER A 72 -0.71 -7.84 12.13
C SER A 72 -0.57 -9.11 12.96
N GLU A 73 -1.58 -9.97 12.94
CA GLU A 73 -1.56 -11.23 13.66
C GLU A 73 -0.47 -12.17 13.13
N SER A 74 -0.32 -12.26 11.81
CA SER A 74 0.68 -13.12 11.18
C SER A 74 2.11 -12.70 11.53
N LEU A 75 2.35 -11.41 11.80
CA LEU A 75 3.67 -10.88 12.15
C LEU A 75 3.99 -10.95 13.64
N THR A 76 3.05 -11.33 14.49
CA THR A 76 3.25 -11.32 15.95
C THR A 76 4.46 -12.16 16.37
N HIS A 77 4.71 -13.28 15.71
CA HIS A 77 5.81 -14.20 16.02
C HIS A 77 6.88 -14.23 14.92
N GLU A 78 6.77 -13.37 13.91
CA GLU A 78 7.71 -13.32 12.79
C GLU A 78 8.94 -12.47 13.11
N ASP A 79 10.12 -12.90 12.63
CA ASP A 79 11.31 -12.08 12.63
C ASP A 79 11.29 -11.14 11.42
N VAL A 80 11.19 -9.84 11.68
CA VAL A 80 11.11 -8.83 10.62
C VAL A 80 12.43 -8.06 10.46
N SER A 81 13.55 -8.60 10.97
CA SER A 81 14.85 -7.92 10.88
C SER A 81 15.36 -7.81 9.44
N THR A 82 15.01 -8.76 8.56
CA THR A 82 15.46 -8.79 7.17
C THR A 82 14.42 -8.28 6.17
N THR A 83 13.16 -8.18 6.59
CA THR A 83 12.06 -7.70 5.74
C THR A 83 11.24 -6.69 6.51
N LYS A 84 10.98 -5.55 5.89
CA LYS A 84 10.16 -4.48 6.48
C LYS A 84 8.77 -4.48 5.83
N TYR A 85 7.76 -4.25 6.66
CA TYR A 85 6.36 -4.25 6.24
C TYR A 85 5.78 -2.84 6.35
N TYR A 86 5.11 -2.39 5.29
CA TYR A 86 4.52 -1.07 5.21
C TYR A 86 3.06 -1.15 4.80
N VAL A 87 2.25 -0.24 5.34
CA VAL A 87 0.90 0.02 4.86
C VAL A 87 0.84 1.46 4.41
N ILE A 88 0.49 1.67 3.15
CA ILE A 88 0.39 3.00 2.55
C ILE A 88 -1.04 3.22 2.08
N SER A 89 -1.62 4.33 2.50
CA SER A 89 -2.94 4.78 2.08
C SER A 89 -2.95 6.30 1.97
N ILE A 90 -4.05 6.86 1.47
CA ILE A 90 -4.24 8.31 1.50
C ILE A 90 -5.08 8.77 2.69
N ASP A 91 -5.42 7.86 3.59
CA ASP A 91 -5.98 8.26 4.89
C ASP A 91 -5.03 9.22 5.58
N THR A 92 -5.57 10.20 6.29
CA THR A 92 -4.72 11.15 7.01
C THR A 92 -3.90 10.43 8.09
N PRO A 93 -2.74 11.01 8.49
CA PRO A 93 -1.98 10.45 9.61
C PRO A 93 -2.82 10.28 10.88
N PHE A 94 -3.78 11.16 11.10
CA PHE A 94 -4.70 11.07 12.24
C PHE A 94 -5.58 9.83 12.15
N ALA A 95 -6.14 9.56 10.99
CA ALA A 95 -6.96 8.37 10.75
C ALA A 95 -6.14 7.08 10.89
N GLN A 96 -4.90 7.07 10.38
CA GLN A 96 -4.00 5.94 10.54
C GLN A 96 -3.67 5.68 12.00
N SER A 97 -3.39 6.74 12.75
CA SER A 97 -3.10 6.63 14.19
C SER A 97 -4.28 6.04 14.96
N ARG A 98 -5.49 6.48 14.65
CA ARG A 98 -6.71 5.93 15.26
C ARG A 98 -6.87 4.45 14.94
N PHE A 99 -6.70 4.08 13.69
CA PHE A 99 -6.81 2.68 13.24
C PHE A 99 -5.83 1.78 13.99
N ILE A 100 -4.57 2.20 14.11
CA ILE A 100 -3.54 1.43 14.81
C ILE A 100 -3.93 1.18 16.27
N LYS A 101 -4.40 2.22 16.96
CA LYS A 101 -4.77 2.14 18.38
C LYS A 101 -6.02 1.29 18.59
N GLU A 102 -7.06 1.50 17.79
CA GLU A 102 -8.34 0.80 17.95
C GLU A 102 -8.23 -0.68 17.62
N ASN A 103 -7.29 -1.08 16.76
CA ASN A 103 -7.14 -2.45 16.31
C ASN A 103 -5.91 -3.16 16.88
N ASN A 104 -5.16 -2.51 17.78
CA ASN A 104 -3.93 -3.06 18.38
C ASN A 104 -2.97 -3.60 17.34
N ILE A 105 -2.69 -2.81 16.30
CA ILE A 105 -1.84 -3.22 15.20
C ILE A 105 -0.39 -3.35 15.66
N SER A 106 0.29 -4.42 15.23
CA SER A 106 1.69 -4.69 15.57
C SER A 106 2.59 -3.53 15.16
N PRO A 107 3.54 -3.10 16.03
CA PRO A 107 4.54 -2.09 15.66
C PRO A 107 5.52 -2.57 14.58
N LYS A 108 5.48 -3.84 14.19
CA LYS A 108 6.26 -4.37 13.07
C LYS A 108 5.78 -3.87 11.72
N ILE A 109 4.58 -3.27 11.65
CA ILE A 109 4.03 -2.64 10.45
C ILE A 109 4.21 -1.13 10.59
N GLN A 110 4.93 -0.52 9.63
CA GLN A 110 5.04 0.93 9.54
C GLN A 110 3.95 1.47 8.64
N PHE A 111 3.07 2.31 9.17
CA PHE A 111 2.09 3.02 8.40
C PHE A 111 2.69 4.32 7.89
N VAL A 112 2.38 4.68 6.65
CA VAL A 112 2.71 5.98 6.08
C VAL A 112 1.55 6.44 5.21
N SER A 113 1.33 7.76 5.19
CA SER A 113 0.23 8.37 4.45
C SER A 113 0.75 9.13 3.24
N ASP A 114 0.11 8.91 2.11
CA ASP A 114 0.38 9.59 0.84
C ASP A 114 -0.67 10.70 0.61
N TYR A 115 -1.24 11.25 1.69
CA TYR A 115 -2.38 12.16 1.61
C TYR A 115 -2.06 13.52 1.00
N ALA A 116 -0.82 13.99 1.18
CA ALA A 116 -0.49 15.38 0.83
C ALA A 116 -0.54 15.64 -0.68
N ASN A 117 0.20 14.83 -1.45
CA ASN A 117 0.31 15.05 -2.89
C ASN A 117 -0.03 13.79 -3.72
N HIS A 118 -0.38 12.68 -3.08
CA HIS A 118 -0.68 11.40 -3.74
C HIS A 118 0.42 10.93 -4.69
N ARG A 119 1.66 11.31 -4.41
CA ARG A 119 2.76 11.10 -5.36
C ARG A 119 3.11 9.63 -5.53
N PHE A 120 3.14 8.86 -4.44
CA PHE A 120 3.41 7.43 -4.51
C PHE A 120 2.29 6.72 -5.28
N MET A 121 1.04 7.08 -5.01
CA MET A 121 -0.13 6.54 -5.69
C MET A 121 -0.07 6.79 -7.20
N ILE A 122 0.29 8.00 -7.60
CA ILE A 122 0.36 8.39 -9.01
C ILE A 122 1.53 7.69 -9.71
N GLU A 123 2.72 7.73 -9.10
CA GLU A 123 3.93 7.19 -9.74
C GLU A 123 3.91 5.67 -9.87
N THR A 124 3.27 4.97 -8.93
CA THR A 124 3.14 3.51 -9.02
C THR A 124 2.10 3.06 -10.04
N GLY A 125 1.17 3.93 -10.41
CA GLY A 125 0.04 3.55 -11.28
C GLY A 125 -1.06 2.83 -10.51
N LEU A 126 -1.07 2.93 -9.19
CA LEU A 126 -2.08 2.29 -8.34
C LEU A 126 -3.28 3.20 -8.03
N ARG A 127 -3.34 4.36 -8.67
CA ARG A 127 -4.48 5.26 -8.50
C ARG A 127 -5.68 4.76 -9.29
N ILE A 128 -6.79 4.57 -8.59
CA ILE A 128 -8.08 4.33 -9.22
C ILE A 128 -8.66 5.69 -9.65
N ILE A 129 -8.80 5.89 -10.96
CA ILE A 129 -9.20 7.20 -11.50
C ILE A 129 -10.56 7.64 -10.96
N GLU A 130 -11.53 6.74 -10.98
CA GLU A 130 -12.91 7.04 -10.58
C GLU A 130 -13.04 7.42 -9.11
N LEU A 131 -12.17 6.89 -8.25
CA LEU A 131 -12.25 7.09 -6.80
C LEU A 131 -11.17 8.00 -6.25
N ASN A 132 -10.09 8.22 -7.01
CA ASN A 132 -8.88 8.90 -6.54
C ASN A 132 -8.33 8.28 -5.23
N LEU A 133 -8.32 6.95 -5.19
CA LEU A 133 -7.85 6.14 -4.06
C LEU A 133 -6.86 5.11 -4.59
N PHE A 134 -6.03 4.57 -3.67
CA PHE A 134 -5.21 3.42 -4.01
C PHE A 134 -6.06 2.21 -4.36
N ALA A 135 -5.66 1.49 -5.40
CA ALA A 135 -6.08 0.12 -5.56
C ALA A 135 -5.49 -0.72 -4.42
N ARG A 136 -6.20 -1.74 -3.99
CA ARG A 136 -5.65 -2.72 -3.04
C ARG A 136 -4.52 -3.48 -3.74
N SER A 137 -3.33 -3.51 -3.12
CA SER A 137 -2.21 -4.25 -3.69
C SER A 137 -1.25 -4.73 -2.63
N VAL A 138 -0.44 -5.72 -2.99
CA VAL A 138 0.74 -6.14 -2.23
C VAL A 138 1.93 -6.06 -3.18
N ILE A 139 2.92 -5.24 -2.82
CA ILE A 139 4.13 -5.03 -3.60
C ILE A 139 5.30 -5.65 -2.85
N GLU A 140 6.03 -6.55 -3.52
CA GLU A 140 7.24 -7.15 -2.96
C GLU A 140 8.47 -6.57 -3.65
N CYS A 141 9.42 -6.05 -2.87
CA CYS A 141 10.67 -5.51 -3.36
C CYS A 141 11.85 -6.18 -2.68
N ASP A 142 12.94 -6.39 -3.44
CA ASP A 142 14.19 -6.90 -2.88
C ASP A 142 15.04 -5.76 -2.27
N GLU A 143 16.26 -6.09 -1.84
CA GLU A 143 17.17 -5.15 -1.20
C GLU A 143 17.68 -4.06 -2.15
N THR A 144 17.54 -4.25 -3.46
CA THR A 144 17.93 -3.25 -4.47
C THR A 144 16.77 -2.39 -4.94
N ASP A 145 15.61 -2.46 -4.26
CA ASP A 145 14.37 -1.79 -4.63
C ASP A 145 13.80 -2.26 -5.97
N THR A 146 14.19 -3.45 -6.41
CA THR A 146 13.60 -4.07 -7.59
C THR A 146 12.26 -4.68 -7.22
N VAL A 147 11.22 -4.34 -7.97
CA VAL A 147 9.88 -4.88 -7.79
C VAL A 147 9.86 -6.32 -8.25
N LEU A 148 9.68 -7.26 -7.33
CA LEU A 148 9.65 -8.69 -7.62
C LEU A 148 8.26 -9.16 -8.02
N ASN A 149 7.24 -8.60 -7.40
CA ASN A 149 5.86 -8.99 -7.65
C ASN A 149 4.89 -7.88 -7.23
N VAL A 150 3.76 -7.79 -7.91
CA VAL A 150 2.64 -6.93 -7.56
C VAL A 150 1.37 -7.76 -7.65
N THR A 151 0.68 -7.93 -6.54
CA THR A 151 -0.58 -8.66 -6.47
C THR A 151 -1.72 -7.66 -6.29
N ILE A 152 -2.68 -7.67 -7.22
CA ILE A 152 -3.86 -6.80 -7.16
C ILE A 152 -5.09 -7.69 -7.36
N PRO A 153 -6.02 -7.75 -6.41
CA PRO A 153 -7.27 -8.49 -6.64
C PRO A 153 -8.09 -7.77 -7.70
N VAL A 154 -8.77 -8.55 -8.55
CA VAL A 154 -9.63 -7.98 -9.60
C VAL A 154 -10.73 -7.13 -8.99
N ASP A 155 -11.29 -7.58 -7.87
CA ASP A 155 -12.29 -6.81 -7.10
C ASP A 155 -11.63 -6.27 -5.83
N ILE A 156 -11.66 -4.96 -5.64
CA ILE A 156 -11.03 -4.31 -4.48
C ILE A 156 -11.72 -4.62 -3.15
N THR A 157 -12.88 -5.29 -3.18
CA THR A 157 -13.54 -5.79 -1.97
C THR A 157 -12.99 -7.14 -1.52
N HIS A 158 -12.08 -7.74 -2.28
CA HIS A 158 -11.44 -9.01 -1.96
C HIS A 158 -10.02 -8.80 -1.47
N ILE A 159 -9.59 -9.65 -0.53
CA ILE A 159 -8.20 -9.67 -0.04
C ILE A 159 -7.36 -10.49 -1.02
N PRO A 160 -6.21 -9.97 -1.46
CA PRO A 160 -5.34 -10.70 -2.39
C PRO A 160 -4.66 -11.91 -1.77
#